data_e49f2c52d98fdd1ccc03e4ad694a793d
#
_entry.id   e49f2c52d98fdd1ccc03e4ad694a793d
#
_cell.length_a   1.000
_cell.length_b   1.000
_cell.length_c   1.000
_cell.angle_alpha   90.00
_cell.angle_beta   90.00
_cell.angle_gamma   90.00
#
_symmetry.space_group_name_H-M   'P 1'
#
loop_
_entity.id
_entity.type
_entity.pdbx_description
1 polymer ?
#
loop_
_entity_poly.entity_id
_entity_poly.type
_entity_poly.pdbx_seq_one_letter_code
_entity_poly.pdbx_strand_id
1 'polypeptide(L)' 'MVPLSLHGNANAISDIGVAALLATAACKGALFNVEINLNSLPEDYGVEMRENTPKIASSCREIAREIMYNVKERL' A
#
# COMPACT_ATOMS: atom_id res chain seq x y z
N MET A 1 9.85 -4.25 15.69
CA MET A 1 9.23 -2.99 15.26
C MET A 1 8.26 -2.41 16.26
N VAL A 2 7.43 -3.26 16.86
CA VAL A 2 6.48 -2.77 17.87
C VAL A 2 7.18 -1.97 18.99
N PRO A 3 8.29 -2.42 19.57
CA PRO A 3 8.97 -1.62 20.57
C PRO A 3 9.39 -0.24 20.07
N LEU A 4 9.86 -0.14 18.83
CA LEU A 4 10.24 1.14 18.24
C LEU A 4 9.04 2.06 18.05
N SER A 5 7.89 1.52 17.65
CA SER A 5 6.71 2.35 17.48
C SER A 5 6.07 2.76 18.79
N LEU A 6 6.24 1.98 19.86
CA LEU A 6 5.69 2.30 21.18
C LEU A 6 6.61 3.17 22.01
N HIS A 7 7.90 2.93 21.94
CA HIS A 7 8.90 3.62 22.76
C HIS A 7 9.84 4.46 21.94
N GLY A 8 9.67 4.44 20.63
CA GLY A 8 10.58 5.03 19.69
C GLY A 8 10.64 6.54 19.81
N ASN A 9 11.76 7.07 19.44
CA ASN A 9 11.94 8.49 19.27
C ASN A 9 11.25 8.93 17.97
N ALA A 10 11.09 10.24 17.78
CA ALA A 10 10.42 10.81 16.63
C ALA A 10 11.10 10.43 15.31
N ASN A 11 12.43 10.22 15.31
CA ASN A 11 13.16 9.85 14.10
C ASN A 11 12.79 8.44 13.63
N ALA A 12 12.69 7.48 14.55
CA ALA A 12 12.30 6.13 14.20
C ALA A 12 10.87 6.07 13.68
N ILE A 13 9.96 6.84 14.28
CA ILE A 13 8.56 6.92 13.85
C ILE A 13 8.48 7.56 12.48
N SER A 14 9.27 8.59 12.23
CA SER A 14 9.33 9.25 10.92
C SER A 14 9.83 8.28 9.84
N ASP A 15 10.86 7.48 10.15
CA ASP A 15 11.37 6.48 9.21
C ASP A 15 10.32 5.42 8.88
N ILE A 16 9.54 4.99 9.86
CA ILE A 16 8.43 4.06 9.62
C ILE A 16 7.40 4.69 8.70
N GLY A 17 7.09 5.97 8.91
CA GLY A 17 6.17 6.71 8.04
C GLY A 17 6.64 6.78 6.60
N VAL A 18 7.92 7.08 6.39
CA VAL A 18 8.52 7.12 5.06
C VAL A 18 8.46 5.72 4.41
N ALA A 19 8.79 4.68 5.17
CA ALA A 19 8.74 3.31 4.66
C ALA A 19 7.31 2.94 4.23
N ALA A 20 6.30 3.34 5.00
CA ALA A 20 4.90 3.10 4.66
C ALA A 20 4.49 3.81 3.37
N LEU A 21 4.95 5.05 3.17
CA LEU A 21 4.68 5.80 1.94
C LEU A 21 5.34 5.15 0.73
N LEU A 22 6.58 4.70 0.88
CA LEU A 22 7.29 4.01 -0.20
C LEU A 22 6.61 2.69 -0.56
N ALA A 23 6.20 1.92 0.44
CA ALA A 23 5.49 0.67 0.21
C ALA A 23 4.15 0.90 -0.49
N THR A 24 3.45 1.96 -0.11
CA THR A 24 2.18 2.35 -0.75
C THR A 24 2.42 2.70 -2.22
N ALA A 25 3.44 3.49 -2.52
CA ALA A 25 3.77 3.86 -3.89
C ALA A 25 4.14 2.62 -4.72
N ALA A 26 4.92 1.71 -4.16
CA ALA A 26 5.29 0.47 -4.82
C ALA A 26 4.06 -0.40 -5.13
N CYS A 27 3.14 -0.50 -4.19
CA CYS A 27 1.90 -1.25 -4.37
C CYS A 27 1.06 -0.64 -5.49
N LYS A 28 0.87 0.67 -5.48
CA LYS A 28 0.11 1.38 -6.52
C LYS A 28 0.75 1.23 -7.89
N GLY A 29 2.08 1.31 -7.95
CA GLY A 29 2.81 1.14 -9.19
C GLY A 29 2.66 -0.26 -9.77
N ALA A 30 2.75 -1.28 -8.93
CA ALA A 30 2.55 -2.66 -9.33
C ALA A 30 1.13 -2.89 -9.86
N LEU A 31 0.12 -2.37 -9.16
CA LEU A 31 -1.27 -2.48 -9.58
C LEU A 31 -1.53 -1.76 -10.89
N PHE A 32 -0.93 -0.60 -11.07
CA PHE A 32 -1.01 0.15 -12.33
C PHE A 32 -0.45 -0.67 -13.49
N ASN A 33 0.68 -1.33 -13.29
CA ASN A 33 1.26 -2.22 -14.29
C ASN A 33 0.32 -3.38 -14.62
N VAL A 34 -0.29 -3.99 -13.61
CA VAL A 34 -1.27 -5.06 -13.83
C VAL A 34 -2.43 -4.57 -14.67
N GLU A 35 -2.97 -3.40 -14.36
CA GLU A 35 -4.09 -2.81 -15.11
C GLU A 35 -3.72 -2.57 -16.57
N ILE A 36 -2.54 -2.01 -16.82
CA ILE A 36 -2.06 -1.77 -18.18
C ILE A 36 -1.97 -3.09 -18.96
N ASN A 37 -1.42 -4.11 -18.34
CA ASN A 37 -1.27 -5.42 -18.98
C ASN A 37 -2.62 -6.07 -19.23
N LEU A 38 -3.55 -5.97 -18.29
CA LEU A 38 -4.89 -6.50 -18.48
C LEU A 38 -5.63 -5.79 -19.60
N ASN A 39 -5.46 -4.48 -19.73
CA ASN A 39 -6.10 -3.70 -20.79
C ASN A 39 -5.60 -4.07 -22.18
N SER A 40 -4.39 -4.62 -22.27
CA SER A 40 -3.82 -5.06 -23.56
C SER A 40 -4.24 -6.48 -23.93
N LEU A 41 -4.93 -7.20 -23.03
CA LEU A 41 -5.39 -8.57 -23.29
C LEU A 41 -6.87 -8.57 -23.68
N PRO A 42 -7.32 -9.63 -24.40
CA PRO A 42 -8.74 -9.81 -24.67
C PRO A 42 -9.56 -9.85 -23.38
N GLU A 43 -10.82 -9.43 -23.46
CA GLU A 43 -11.68 -9.31 -22.27
C GLU A 43 -11.92 -10.62 -21.53
N ASP A 44 -11.84 -11.75 -22.22
CA ASP A 44 -12.05 -13.06 -21.64
C ASP A 44 -10.79 -13.61 -20.94
N TYR A 45 -9.67 -12.88 -21.02
CA TYR A 45 -8.45 -13.25 -20.33
C TYR A 45 -8.35 -12.50 -19.01
N GLY A 46 -7.87 -13.21 -17.99
CA GLY A 46 -7.58 -12.59 -16.70
C GLY A 46 -8.81 -12.10 -15.96
N VAL A 47 -9.96 -12.73 -16.15
CA VAL A 47 -11.21 -12.33 -15.50
C VAL A 47 -11.05 -12.26 -13.99
N GLU A 48 -10.44 -13.28 -13.40
CA GLU A 48 -10.23 -13.33 -11.96
C GLU A 48 -9.32 -12.18 -11.49
N MET A 49 -8.26 -11.90 -12.22
CA MET A 49 -7.38 -10.77 -11.89
C MET A 49 -8.10 -9.44 -12.04
N ARG A 50 -8.94 -9.29 -13.06
CA ARG A 50 -9.71 -8.06 -13.26
C ARG A 50 -10.68 -7.81 -12.12
N GLU A 51 -11.26 -8.87 -11.57
CA GLU A 51 -12.16 -8.77 -10.43
C GLU A 51 -11.43 -8.49 -9.13
N ASN A 52 -10.25 -9.08 -8.94
CA ASN A 52 -9.52 -9.00 -7.69
C ASN A 52 -8.64 -7.75 -7.57
N THR A 53 -8.16 -7.20 -8.68
CA THR A 53 -7.26 -6.05 -8.65
C THR A 53 -7.84 -4.84 -7.92
N PRO A 54 -9.11 -4.42 -8.16
CA PRO A 54 -9.68 -3.31 -7.40
C PRO A 54 -9.80 -3.60 -5.90
N LYS A 55 -10.04 -4.85 -5.53
CA LYS A 55 -10.14 -5.25 -4.13
C LYS A 55 -8.78 -5.15 -3.45
N ILE A 56 -7.73 -5.58 -4.11
CA ILE A 56 -6.36 -5.49 -3.61
C ILE A 56 -5.97 -4.02 -3.47
N ALA A 57 -6.29 -3.20 -4.45
CA ALA A 57 -5.99 -1.77 -4.42
C ALA A 57 -6.68 -1.09 -3.24
N SER A 58 -7.94 -1.45 -2.98
CA SER A 58 -8.70 -0.92 -1.86
C SER A 58 -8.06 -1.32 -0.52
N SER A 59 -7.66 -2.58 -0.39
CA SER A 59 -7.01 -3.08 0.82
C SER A 59 -5.67 -2.38 1.06
N CYS A 60 -4.88 -2.17 0.02
CA CYS A 60 -3.60 -1.46 0.13
C CYS A 60 -3.81 -0.03 0.63
N ARG A 61 -4.80 0.68 0.09
CA ARG A 61 -5.10 2.05 0.52
C ARG A 61 -5.52 2.11 1.98
N GLU A 62 -6.34 1.16 2.40
CA GLU A 62 -6.86 1.11 3.75
C GLU A 62 -5.74 0.85 4.77
N ILE A 63 -4.88 -0.11 4.49
CA ILE A 63 -3.74 -0.44 5.35
C ILE A 63 -2.79 0.76 5.43
N ALA A 64 -2.49 1.38 4.31
CA ALA A 64 -1.60 2.54 4.28
C ALA A 64 -2.17 3.70 5.10
N ARG A 65 -3.47 3.92 5.02
CA ARG A 65 -4.14 4.97 5.79
C ARG A 65 -4.05 4.71 7.29
N GLU A 66 -4.27 3.48 7.71
CA GLU A 66 -4.17 3.10 9.11
C GLU A 66 -2.76 3.28 9.65
N ILE A 67 -1.76 2.85 8.88
CA ILE A 67 -0.37 3.00 9.29
C ILE A 67 -0.02 4.47 9.44
N MET A 68 -0.38 5.30 8.48
CA MET A 68 -0.07 6.73 8.53
C MET A 68 -0.80 7.43 9.67
N TYR A 69 -2.04 7.04 9.92
CA TYR A 69 -2.78 7.58 11.06
C TYR A 69 -2.06 7.29 12.38
N ASN A 70 -1.65 6.03 12.58
CA ASN A 70 -0.95 5.63 13.78
C ASN A 70 0.41 6.32 13.93
N VAL A 71 1.13 6.48 12.84
CA VAL A 71 2.41 7.19 12.85
C VAL A 71 2.22 8.65 13.24
N LYS A 72 1.26 9.34 12.64
CA LYS A 72 1.00 10.75 12.92
C LYS A 72 0.59 10.99 14.36
N GLU A 73 -0.16 10.07 14.94
CA GLU A 73 -0.55 10.18 16.35
C GLU A 73 0.63 10.10 17.30
N ARG A 74 1.72 9.46 16.90
CA ARG A 74 2.90 9.31 17.72
C ARG A 74 3.94 10.40 17.50
N LEU A 75 3.80 11.20 16.49
CA LEU A 75 4.68 12.33 16.25
C LEU A 75 4.27 13.52 17.09
#